data_89ebdabc2409d6f2d184a33f03ab37af
#
_entry.id   89ebdabc2409d6f2d184a33f03ab37af
#
_cell.length_a   1.000
_cell.length_b   1.000
_cell.length_c   1.000
_cell.angle_alpha   90.00
_cell.angle_beta   90.00
_cell.angle_gamma   90.00
#
_symmetry.space_group_name_H-M   'P 1'
#
loop_
_entity.id
_entity.type
_entity.pdbx_description
1 polymer ?
#
loop_
_entity_poly.entity_id
_entity_poly.type
_entity_poly.pdbx_seq_one_letter_code
_entity_poly.pdbx_strand_id
1 'polypeptide(L)'
;YTVDVNGLPITVTPKAGTEAKASGTNAGTYYMGLTADDFTAESNNYSNIRIVVTDGWLKIDPITDKVTVTITENAGTVEYDGKEHSVTGYASIVSDHALYDVANVAETPTDAWTAKGTDAGTYPVGIKSGDFRNTSGNFTNVEFVIVDGELVITRRGENPGSPVTLRADDNTVMFDGDYHGYVGHIATNLAEGHSVRSVKSDFTARNVGRYEDKIDLHDAIIVDADGKDVTRNYVLTYLPGTLEITPFEGEVVVTVTGNTALFRYDGKIHTVEGYTWEATVPFFTEDDIRFTGDATISEVRPGDYVMNLKDEEFSAANDNFTSVKFVVI
;
A
#
# COMPACT_ATOMS: atom_id res chain seq x y z
N TYR A 1 -50.33 5.65 -57.35
CA TYR A 1 -51.19 4.46 -57.42
C TYR A 1 -51.40 4.08 -58.88
N THR A 2 -51.71 2.83 -59.15
CA THR A 2 -52.15 2.32 -60.44
C THR A 2 -53.57 1.81 -60.29
N VAL A 3 -54.36 1.91 -61.37
CA VAL A 3 -55.73 1.40 -61.42
C VAL A 3 -55.81 0.31 -62.48
N ASP A 4 -56.32 -0.84 -62.09
CA ASP A 4 -56.65 -1.93 -63.02
C ASP A 4 -58.17 -2.12 -63.04
N VAL A 5 -58.77 -1.93 -64.22
CA VAL A 5 -60.22 -2.08 -64.46
C VAL A 5 -60.51 -3.25 -65.41
N ASN A 6 -59.49 -4.10 -65.70
CA ASN A 6 -59.59 -5.26 -66.64
C ASN A 6 -60.16 -4.90 -68.02
N GLY A 7 -59.83 -3.69 -68.55
CA GLY A 7 -60.30 -3.19 -69.83
C GLY A 7 -61.75 -2.74 -69.87
N LEU A 8 -62.43 -2.67 -68.67
CA LEU A 8 -63.79 -2.18 -68.61
C LEU A 8 -63.84 -0.65 -68.63
N PRO A 9 -64.90 0.00 -69.17
CA PRO A 9 -65.05 1.41 -69.23
C PRO A 9 -65.46 1.98 -67.85
N ILE A 10 -64.55 1.93 -66.91
CA ILE A 10 -64.70 2.44 -65.53
C ILE A 10 -63.61 3.49 -65.31
N THR A 11 -64.00 4.62 -64.82
CA THR A 11 -63.05 5.69 -64.36
C THR A 11 -62.96 5.72 -62.90
N VAL A 12 -61.78 5.54 -62.31
CA VAL A 12 -61.51 5.64 -60.86
C VAL A 12 -60.69 6.92 -60.62
N THR A 13 -61.22 7.76 -59.73
CA THR A 13 -60.57 9.01 -59.37
C THR A 13 -60.37 9.11 -57.85
N PRO A 14 -59.23 9.64 -57.38
CA PRO A 14 -59.02 9.91 -55.96
C PRO A 14 -59.96 11.06 -55.52
N LYS A 15 -60.50 10.97 -54.32
CA LYS A 15 -61.22 12.06 -53.67
C LYS A 15 -60.32 13.25 -53.37
N ALA A 16 -60.86 14.43 -53.28
CA ALA A 16 -60.08 15.63 -52.92
C ALA A 16 -59.44 15.44 -51.56
N GLY A 17 -58.12 15.70 -51.48
CA GLY A 17 -57.34 15.55 -50.26
C GLY A 17 -56.71 14.18 -50.04
N THR A 18 -56.95 13.18 -50.94
CA THR A 18 -56.28 11.91 -50.88
C THR A 18 -54.79 12.04 -51.23
N GLU A 19 -53.90 11.71 -50.28
CA GLU A 19 -52.45 11.70 -50.49
C GLU A 19 -51.94 10.25 -50.56
N ALA A 20 -51.49 9.82 -51.72
CA ALA A 20 -50.86 8.52 -51.94
C ALA A 20 -49.36 8.59 -51.60
N LYS A 21 -49.03 8.81 -50.33
CA LYS A 21 -47.64 9.05 -49.84
C LYS A 21 -47.38 8.31 -48.53
N ALA A 22 -46.30 7.56 -48.49
CA ALA A 22 -45.73 7.02 -47.25
C ALA A 22 -44.38 7.72 -46.98
N SER A 23 -44.11 8.04 -45.72
CA SER A 23 -42.82 8.62 -45.28
C SER A 23 -42.44 8.11 -43.93
N GLY A 24 -41.15 7.97 -43.70
CA GLY A 24 -40.53 7.54 -42.42
C GLY A 24 -39.06 7.84 -42.39
N THR A 25 -38.50 7.87 -41.18
CA THR A 25 -37.07 8.09 -40.94
C THR A 25 -36.40 6.91 -40.23
N ASN A 26 -37.19 6.11 -39.51
CA ASN A 26 -36.70 4.99 -38.78
C ASN A 26 -36.93 3.65 -39.54
N ALA A 27 -36.19 2.60 -39.20
CA ALA A 27 -36.45 1.30 -39.71
C ALA A 27 -37.90 0.83 -39.39
N GLY A 28 -38.57 0.32 -40.40
CA GLY A 28 -39.99 -0.06 -40.29
C GLY A 28 -40.71 -0.07 -41.61
N THR A 29 -41.98 -0.40 -41.59
CA THR A 29 -42.86 -0.34 -42.74
C THR A 29 -43.90 0.72 -42.54
N TYR A 30 -43.98 1.67 -43.48
CA TYR A 30 -44.88 2.82 -43.47
C TYR A 30 -45.87 2.67 -44.60
N TYR A 31 -47.14 2.55 -44.30
CA TYR A 31 -48.20 2.40 -45.29
C TYR A 31 -48.69 3.78 -45.74
N MET A 32 -49.18 3.86 -46.99
CA MET A 32 -49.80 5.08 -47.50
C MET A 32 -51.12 5.38 -46.86
N GLY A 33 -51.78 4.36 -46.29
CA GLY A 33 -53.09 4.43 -45.63
C GLY A 33 -54.26 4.52 -46.60
N LEU A 34 -54.07 4.11 -47.87
CA LEU A 34 -55.11 4.19 -48.88
C LEU A 34 -56.15 3.11 -48.65
N THR A 35 -57.45 3.50 -48.70
CA THR A 35 -58.61 2.63 -48.58
C THR A 35 -59.56 2.80 -49.77
N ALA A 36 -60.55 1.96 -49.92
CA ALA A 36 -61.57 2.08 -51.00
C ALA A 36 -62.33 3.40 -50.87
N ASP A 37 -62.45 3.93 -49.68
CA ASP A 37 -63.19 5.18 -49.39
C ASP A 37 -62.45 6.44 -49.93
N ASP A 38 -61.17 6.34 -50.25
CA ASP A 38 -60.38 7.45 -50.80
C ASP A 38 -60.60 7.64 -52.29
N PHE A 39 -61.37 6.75 -52.94
CA PHE A 39 -61.59 6.79 -54.36
C PHE A 39 -63.07 6.84 -54.72
N THR A 40 -63.41 7.37 -55.89
CA THR A 40 -64.69 7.24 -56.53
C THR A 40 -64.54 6.48 -57.82
N ALA A 41 -65.55 5.66 -58.19
CA ALA A 41 -65.62 4.94 -59.46
C ALA A 41 -66.89 5.31 -60.20
N GLU A 42 -66.75 5.66 -61.51
CA GLU A 42 -67.87 6.04 -62.37
C GLU A 42 -67.87 5.21 -63.66
N SER A 43 -69.07 4.84 -64.10
CA SER A 43 -69.23 4.15 -65.41
C SER A 43 -70.68 4.35 -65.87
N ASN A 44 -70.81 4.56 -67.18
CA ASN A 44 -72.14 4.61 -67.84
C ASN A 44 -72.76 3.20 -68.00
N ASN A 45 -71.91 2.15 -67.92
CA ASN A 45 -72.35 0.76 -68.21
C ASN A 45 -72.55 -0.10 -66.98
N TYR A 46 -72.05 0.34 -65.78
CA TYR A 46 -72.07 -0.44 -64.56
C TYR A 46 -72.61 0.40 -63.40
N SER A 47 -73.62 -0.12 -62.70
CA SER A 47 -74.25 0.56 -61.58
C SER A 47 -73.74 0.10 -60.21
N ASN A 48 -73.01 -1.02 -60.17
CA ASN A 48 -72.45 -1.54 -58.94
C ASN A 48 -70.93 -1.83 -59.11
N ILE A 49 -70.13 -0.92 -58.66
CA ILE A 49 -68.65 -0.99 -58.76
C ILE A 49 -68.09 -1.08 -57.35
N ARG A 50 -67.33 -2.15 -57.11
CA ARG A 50 -66.56 -2.35 -55.88
C ARG A 50 -65.12 -1.99 -56.14
N ILE A 51 -64.60 -1.02 -55.38
CA ILE A 51 -63.19 -0.69 -55.35
C ILE A 51 -62.47 -1.59 -54.34
N VAL A 52 -61.38 -2.21 -54.76
CA VAL A 52 -60.44 -2.95 -53.84
C VAL A 52 -59.12 -2.25 -53.92
N VAL A 53 -58.62 -1.84 -52.78
CA VAL A 53 -57.33 -1.18 -52.65
C VAL A 53 -56.30 -2.14 -52.04
N THR A 54 -55.20 -2.32 -52.72
CA THR A 54 -53.96 -2.85 -52.09
C THR A 54 -53.08 -1.70 -51.76
N ASP A 55 -52.96 -1.42 -50.46
CA ASP A 55 -52.23 -0.24 -50.00
C ASP A 55 -50.73 -0.34 -50.30
N GLY A 56 -50.15 0.78 -50.71
CA GLY A 56 -48.72 0.89 -50.92
C GLY A 56 -47.94 1.11 -49.59
N TRP A 57 -46.69 0.75 -49.62
CA TRP A 57 -45.85 0.90 -48.45
C TRP A 57 -44.43 1.36 -48.82
N LEU A 58 -43.76 2.00 -47.89
CA LEU A 58 -42.32 2.30 -47.83
C LEU A 58 -41.72 1.41 -46.72
N LYS A 59 -40.69 0.64 -46.99
CA LYS A 59 -39.91 -0.10 -46.02
C LYS A 59 -38.52 0.49 -45.92
N ILE A 60 -38.10 0.75 -44.66
CA ILE A 60 -36.75 1.11 -44.32
C ILE A 60 -36.18 -0.05 -43.50
N ASP A 61 -35.13 -0.68 -44.04
CA ASP A 61 -34.45 -1.79 -43.34
C ASP A 61 -33.47 -1.21 -42.29
N PRO A 62 -33.31 -1.89 -41.14
CA PRO A 62 -32.34 -1.49 -40.15
C PRO A 62 -30.92 -1.72 -40.63
N ILE A 63 -29.97 -1.01 -40.07
CA ILE A 63 -28.54 -1.19 -40.24
C ILE A 63 -28.15 -2.50 -39.57
N THR A 64 -27.46 -3.39 -40.33
CA THR A 64 -27.00 -4.72 -39.88
C THR A 64 -25.50 -4.77 -39.64
N ASP A 65 -24.77 -3.73 -40.09
CA ASP A 65 -23.35 -3.61 -39.83
C ASP A 65 -23.12 -3.54 -38.33
N LYS A 66 -21.98 -4.07 -37.87
CA LYS A 66 -21.60 -4.05 -36.46
C LYS A 66 -21.37 -2.62 -36.00
N VAL A 67 -22.05 -2.26 -34.91
CA VAL A 67 -21.85 -1.01 -34.19
C VAL A 67 -21.24 -1.37 -32.83
N THR A 68 -20.13 -0.73 -32.49
CA THR A 68 -19.47 -0.88 -31.19
C THR A 68 -19.80 0.34 -30.31
N VAL A 69 -20.39 0.08 -29.16
CA VAL A 69 -20.62 1.08 -28.11
C VAL A 69 -19.62 0.81 -26.98
N THR A 70 -18.70 1.75 -26.80
CA THR A 70 -17.67 1.67 -25.76
C THR A 70 -18.10 2.42 -24.51
N ILE A 71 -18.08 1.73 -23.39
CA ILE A 71 -18.35 2.27 -22.05
C ILE A 71 -17.01 2.31 -21.31
N THR A 72 -16.57 3.49 -20.86
CA THR A 72 -15.34 3.66 -20.10
C THR A 72 -15.69 3.85 -18.64
N GLU A 73 -15.30 2.90 -17.78
CA GLU A 73 -15.51 2.99 -16.34
C GLU A 73 -14.73 4.14 -15.71
N ASN A 74 -15.22 4.64 -14.58
CA ASN A 74 -14.50 5.60 -13.77
C ASN A 74 -13.28 4.96 -13.12
N ALA A 75 -12.21 5.74 -12.93
CA ALA A 75 -11.01 5.33 -12.22
C ALA A 75 -10.59 6.40 -11.22
N GLY A 76 -9.89 5.97 -10.15
CA GLY A 76 -9.37 6.87 -9.14
C GLY A 76 -8.15 6.30 -8.44
N THR A 77 -7.25 7.19 -7.97
CA THR A 77 -6.08 6.81 -7.17
C THR A 77 -6.04 7.67 -5.92
N VAL A 78 -5.88 7.03 -4.76
CA VAL A 78 -5.75 7.69 -3.45
C VAL A 78 -4.63 7.04 -2.66
N GLU A 79 -4.00 7.77 -1.73
CA GLU A 79 -3.07 7.19 -0.77
C GLU A 79 -3.85 6.63 0.42
N TYR A 80 -3.40 5.51 0.99
CA TYR A 80 -3.99 4.90 2.17
C TYR A 80 -4.05 5.87 3.35
N ASP A 81 -5.24 6.03 3.92
CA ASP A 81 -5.52 6.90 5.08
C ASP A 81 -6.32 6.22 6.19
N GLY A 82 -6.56 4.91 6.05
CA GLY A 82 -7.35 4.10 6.98
C GLY A 82 -8.86 4.19 6.79
N LYS A 83 -9.36 4.97 5.81
CA LYS A 83 -10.79 5.16 5.53
C LYS A 83 -11.23 4.38 4.30
N GLU A 84 -12.52 4.09 4.20
CA GLU A 84 -13.09 3.50 2.98
C GLU A 84 -13.15 4.55 1.86
N HIS A 85 -12.64 4.18 0.69
CA HIS A 85 -12.75 4.93 -0.57
C HIS A 85 -13.58 4.19 -1.58
N SER A 86 -14.20 4.92 -2.52
CA SER A 86 -15.01 4.30 -3.58
C SER A 86 -14.93 5.08 -4.89
N VAL A 87 -15.08 4.34 -6.00
CA VAL A 87 -15.27 4.85 -7.36
C VAL A 87 -16.47 4.14 -7.95
N THR A 88 -17.41 4.87 -8.56
CA THR A 88 -18.70 4.33 -9.02
C THR A 88 -18.98 4.70 -10.46
N GLY A 89 -19.54 3.78 -11.23
CA GLY A 89 -20.09 4.01 -12.56
C GLY A 89 -19.02 4.21 -13.64
N TYR A 90 -19.39 4.94 -14.67
CA TYR A 90 -18.57 5.16 -15.86
C TYR A 90 -18.43 6.65 -16.18
N ALA A 91 -17.33 6.97 -16.90
CA ALA A 91 -16.99 8.33 -17.34
C ALA A 91 -17.65 8.68 -18.67
N SER A 92 -17.83 7.70 -19.56
CA SER A 92 -18.37 7.96 -20.91
C SER A 92 -19.00 6.72 -21.55
N ILE A 93 -19.98 6.97 -22.43
CA ILE A 93 -20.50 6.03 -23.44
C ILE A 93 -20.28 6.66 -24.80
N VAL A 94 -19.64 5.94 -25.72
CA VAL A 94 -19.33 6.42 -27.08
C VAL A 94 -19.63 5.33 -28.09
N SER A 95 -20.29 5.70 -29.22
CA SER A 95 -20.49 4.82 -30.37
C SER A 95 -19.48 5.12 -31.48
N ASP A 96 -19.01 4.09 -32.17
CA ASP A 96 -18.19 4.18 -33.39
C ASP A 96 -19.00 4.52 -34.64
N HIS A 97 -20.35 4.50 -34.56
CA HIS A 97 -21.24 4.77 -35.68
C HIS A 97 -21.98 6.12 -35.52
N ALA A 98 -21.79 7.02 -36.49
CA ALA A 98 -22.28 8.40 -36.39
C ALA A 98 -23.82 8.57 -36.29
N LEU A 99 -24.60 7.58 -36.79
CA LEU A 99 -26.05 7.62 -36.70
C LEU A 99 -26.61 6.88 -35.45
N TYR A 100 -25.75 6.25 -34.67
CA TYR A 100 -26.19 5.61 -33.43
C TYR A 100 -26.18 6.61 -32.29
N ASP A 101 -27.38 6.92 -31.78
CA ASP A 101 -27.54 7.77 -30.63
C ASP A 101 -27.43 6.92 -29.35
N VAL A 102 -26.46 7.27 -28.48
CA VAL A 102 -26.24 6.60 -27.19
C VAL A 102 -27.42 6.71 -26.22
N ALA A 103 -28.35 7.64 -26.47
CA ALA A 103 -29.65 7.69 -25.75
C ALA A 103 -30.49 6.42 -25.95
N ASN A 104 -30.19 5.61 -26.97
CA ASN A 104 -30.81 4.29 -27.19
C ASN A 104 -30.11 3.16 -26.41
N VAL A 105 -29.19 3.44 -25.53
CA VAL A 105 -28.60 2.47 -24.61
C VAL A 105 -29.45 2.42 -23.35
N ALA A 106 -30.08 1.29 -23.07
CA ALA A 106 -30.70 1.07 -21.78
C ALA A 106 -29.71 0.39 -20.84
N GLU A 107 -29.69 0.81 -19.62
CA GLU A 107 -28.81 0.35 -18.54
C GLU A 107 -29.60 -0.48 -17.52
N THR A 108 -28.91 -1.43 -16.89
CA THR A 108 -29.41 -2.15 -15.73
C THR A 108 -28.37 -2.00 -14.62
N PRO A 109 -28.30 -0.80 -13.96
CA PRO A 109 -27.34 -0.53 -12.92
C PRO A 109 -27.49 -1.49 -11.75
N THR A 110 -26.37 -1.91 -11.17
CA THR A 110 -26.33 -2.74 -9.96
C THR A 110 -25.40 -2.09 -8.94
N ASP A 111 -25.52 -2.47 -7.67
CA ASP A 111 -24.55 -2.05 -6.63
C ASP A 111 -23.11 -2.53 -6.96
N ALA A 112 -22.98 -3.49 -7.88
CA ALA A 112 -21.70 -4.00 -8.36
C ALA A 112 -20.93 -2.98 -9.22
N TRP A 113 -21.53 -1.87 -9.65
CA TRP A 113 -20.85 -0.79 -10.39
C TRP A 113 -20.04 0.14 -9.49
N THR A 114 -19.54 -0.40 -8.37
CA THR A 114 -18.80 0.39 -7.38
C THR A 114 -17.58 -0.37 -6.90
N ALA A 115 -16.42 0.15 -7.19
CA ALA A 115 -15.17 -0.24 -6.54
C ALA A 115 -15.13 0.34 -5.12
N LYS A 116 -14.85 -0.48 -4.11
CA LYS A 116 -14.70 -0.04 -2.71
C LYS A 116 -13.53 -0.73 -2.06
N GLY A 117 -12.78 0.01 -1.25
CA GLY A 117 -11.68 -0.52 -0.48
C GLY A 117 -11.24 0.40 0.65
N THR A 118 -10.64 -0.21 1.67
CA THR A 118 -9.98 0.49 2.78
C THR A 118 -8.48 0.24 2.76
N ASP A 119 -8.07 -0.99 2.47
CA ASP A 119 -6.65 -1.39 2.45
C ASP A 119 -5.97 -1.01 1.12
N ALA A 120 -4.65 -0.85 1.11
CA ALA A 120 -3.88 -0.66 -0.11
C ALA A 120 -4.08 -1.83 -1.08
N GLY A 121 -4.38 -1.51 -2.34
CA GLY A 121 -4.73 -2.49 -3.36
C GLY A 121 -5.49 -1.88 -4.53
N THR A 122 -5.91 -2.74 -5.46
CA THR A 122 -6.66 -2.37 -6.65
C THR A 122 -8.04 -3.04 -6.60
N TYR A 123 -9.08 -2.25 -6.82
CA TYR A 123 -10.48 -2.65 -6.73
C TYR A 123 -11.19 -2.29 -8.03
N PRO A 124 -11.68 -3.27 -8.82
CA PRO A 124 -12.37 -3.02 -10.09
C PRO A 124 -13.76 -2.44 -9.86
N VAL A 125 -14.23 -1.58 -10.76
CA VAL A 125 -15.60 -1.04 -10.74
C VAL A 125 -16.60 -2.13 -11.04
N GLY A 126 -16.30 -3.00 -12.04
CA GLY A 126 -17.03 -4.24 -12.25
C GLY A 126 -18.29 -4.16 -13.14
N ILE A 127 -18.41 -3.13 -13.97
CA ILE A 127 -19.44 -3.03 -15.01
C ILE A 127 -19.24 -4.16 -16.04
N LYS A 128 -20.33 -4.70 -16.56
CA LYS A 128 -20.31 -5.76 -17.58
C LYS A 128 -21.07 -5.36 -18.83
N SER A 129 -20.65 -5.86 -19.99
CA SER A 129 -21.34 -5.60 -21.26
C SER A 129 -22.82 -6.03 -21.21
N GLY A 130 -23.16 -7.07 -20.44
CA GLY A 130 -24.51 -7.53 -20.25
C GLY A 130 -25.43 -6.60 -19.45
N ASP A 131 -24.87 -5.58 -18.80
CA ASP A 131 -25.63 -4.55 -18.06
C ASP A 131 -26.26 -3.52 -19.02
N PHE A 132 -25.91 -3.57 -20.31
CA PHE A 132 -26.36 -2.65 -21.35
C PHE A 132 -27.14 -3.40 -22.44
N ARG A 133 -28.12 -2.71 -23.03
CA ARG A 133 -28.87 -3.22 -24.15
C ARG A 133 -29.22 -2.11 -25.11
N ASN A 134 -29.23 -2.44 -26.43
CA ASN A 134 -29.72 -1.57 -27.48
C ASN A 134 -31.25 -1.50 -27.45
N THR A 135 -31.80 -0.29 -27.51
CA THR A 135 -33.25 -0.04 -27.64
C THR A 135 -33.64 0.54 -29.02
N SER A 136 -32.66 0.85 -29.87
CA SER A 136 -32.92 1.36 -31.21
C SER A 136 -33.35 0.25 -32.15
N GLY A 137 -34.54 0.40 -32.78
CA GLY A 137 -34.99 -0.46 -33.87
C GLY A 137 -34.22 -0.25 -35.18
N ASN A 138 -33.43 0.82 -35.29
CA ASN A 138 -32.67 1.15 -36.51
C ASN A 138 -31.37 0.35 -36.65
N PHE A 139 -30.95 -0.34 -35.61
CA PHE A 139 -29.70 -1.10 -35.55
C PHE A 139 -29.97 -2.49 -34.94
N THR A 140 -29.56 -3.55 -35.64
CA THR A 140 -29.77 -4.93 -35.17
C THR A 140 -28.52 -5.60 -34.65
N ASN A 141 -27.34 -5.03 -34.85
CA ASN A 141 -26.07 -5.61 -34.48
C ASN A 141 -25.22 -4.60 -33.68
N VAL A 142 -25.54 -4.47 -32.39
CA VAL A 142 -24.85 -3.55 -31.45
C VAL A 142 -24.13 -4.37 -30.41
N GLU A 143 -22.82 -4.16 -30.29
CA GLU A 143 -21.95 -4.75 -29.29
C GLU A 143 -21.53 -3.70 -28.24
N PHE A 144 -21.58 -4.07 -26.97
CA PHE A 144 -21.10 -3.24 -25.86
C PHE A 144 -19.73 -3.73 -25.40
N VAL A 145 -18.76 -2.80 -25.37
CA VAL A 145 -17.38 -3.05 -24.95
C VAL A 145 -17.10 -2.21 -23.72
N ILE A 146 -16.63 -2.85 -22.67
CA ILE A 146 -16.23 -2.17 -21.42
C ILE A 146 -14.73 -1.90 -21.46
N VAL A 147 -14.35 -0.68 -21.16
CA VAL A 147 -12.98 -0.29 -20.81
C VAL A 147 -12.94 -0.20 -19.29
N ASP A 148 -12.26 -1.15 -18.69
CA ASP A 148 -12.22 -1.32 -17.24
C ASP A 148 -11.61 -0.10 -16.54
N GLY A 149 -12.21 0.31 -15.46
CA GLY A 149 -11.73 1.30 -14.50
C GLY A 149 -11.57 0.68 -13.12
N GLU A 150 -10.80 1.35 -12.28
CA GLU A 150 -10.45 0.81 -10.97
C GLU A 150 -10.23 1.91 -9.93
N LEU A 151 -10.45 1.58 -8.67
CA LEU A 151 -9.94 2.32 -7.53
C LEU A 151 -8.58 1.73 -7.14
N VAL A 152 -7.53 2.54 -7.18
CA VAL A 152 -6.20 2.19 -6.68
C VAL A 152 -5.97 2.91 -5.36
N ILE A 153 -5.77 2.15 -4.28
CA ILE A 153 -5.31 2.68 -2.99
C ILE A 153 -3.83 2.33 -2.87
N THR A 154 -2.96 3.35 -3.00
CA THR A 154 -1.51 3.19 -2.86
C THR A 154 -1.12 3.08 -1.40
N ARG A 155 -0.02 2.41 -1.10
CA ARG A 155 0.49 2.33 0.28
C ARG A 155 0.96 3.70 0.74
N ARG A 156 0.69 4.00 2.01
CA ARG A 156 1.17 5.24 2.62
C ARG A 156 2.69 5.22 2.79
N GLY A 157 3.34 6.30 2.37
CA GLY A 157 4.81 6.39 2.33
C GLY A 157 5.44 5.80 1.07
N GLU A 158 4.66 5.31 0.10
CA GLU A 158 5.16 4.90 -1.21
C GLU A 158 5.62 6.09 -2.06
N ASN A 159 4.98 7.24 -1.87
CA ASN A 159 5.40 8.49 -2.50
C ASN A 159 6.67 9.03 -1.80
N PRO A 160 7.82 9.17 -2.50
CA PRO A 160 9.04 9.70 -1.92
C PRO A 160 8.92 11.13 -1.35
N GLY A 161 7.94 11.91 -1.82
CA GLY A 161 7.65 13.25 -1.30
C GLY A 161 6.90 13.26 0.02
N SER A 162 6.38 12.11 0.48
CA SER A 162 5.61 11.96 1.71
C SER A 162 5.96 10.63 2.41
N PRO A 163 7.23 10.39 2.78
CA PRO A 163 7.64 9.14 3.40
C PRO A 163 7.02 8.95 4.78
N VAL A 164 6.76 7.71 5.16
CA VAL A 164 6.50 7.33 6.55
C VAL A 164 7.82 6.93 7.17
N THR A 165 8.28 7.70 8.16
CA THR A 165 9.58 7.44 8.82
C THR A 165 9.41 6.97 10.24
N LEU A 166 10.22 6.00 10.64
CA LEU A 166 10.46 5.61 12.02
C LEU A 166 11.93 5.91 12.33
N ARG A 167 12.17 6.90 13.21
CA ARG A 167 13.51 7.27 13.63
C ARG A 167 13.76 6.79 15.05
N ALA A 168 14.85 6.06 15.27
CA ALA A 168 15.29 5.72 16.62
C ALA A 168 15.70 6.99 17.38
N ASP A 169 15.37 7.05 18.67
CA ASP A 169 15.84 8.12 19.54
C ASP A 169 17.35 7.96 19.80
N ASP A 170 18.04 9.08 19.91
CA ASP A 170 19.42 9.08 20.40
C ASP A 170 19.42 8.77 21.90
N ASN A 171 20.37 7.96 22.35
CA ASN A 171 20.51 7.56 23.74
C ASN A 171 21.88 7.97 24.27
N THR A 172 21.93 8.69 25.40
CA THR A 172 23.16 9.06 26.10
C THR A 172 23.08 8.57 27.53
N VAL A 173 24.04 7.71 27.90
CA VAL A 173 24.12 7.10 29.23
C VAL A 173 25.53 7.17 29.77
N MET A 174 25.72 7.18 31.10
CA MET A 174 27.02 6.99 31.73
C MET A 174 27.29 5.50 31.87
N PHE A 175 28.53 5.10 31.72
CA PHE A 175 28.98 3.71 31.89
C PHE A 175 28.62 3.18 33.28
N ASP A 176 27.92 2.05 33.31
CA ASP A 176 27.44 1.35 34.51
C ASP A 176 27.73 -0.18 34.45
N GLY A 177 28.40 -0.62 33.38
CA GLY A 177 28.74 -2.00 33.15
C GLY A 177 27.66 -2.81 32.45
N ASP A 178 26.50 -2.24 32.16
CA ASP A 178 25.40 -2.89 31.44
C ASP A 178 25.45 -2.60 29.93
N TYR A 179 24.67 -3.38 29.15
CA TYR A 179 24.47 -3.13 27.74
C TYR A 179 23.37 -2.13 27.52
N HIS A 180 23.63 -1.11 26.68
CA HIS A 180 22.69 -0.07 26.30
C HIS A 180 22.43 -0.10 24.80
N GLY A 181 21.28 0.39 24.37
CA GLY A 181 20.87 0.44 22.97
C GLY A 181 19.59 1.24 22.79
N TYR A 182 18.62 0.65 22.12
CA TYR A 182 17.34 1.25 21.81
C TYR A 182 16.52 1.60 23.06
N VAL A 183 16.00 2.84 23.09
CA VAL A 183 15.17 3.38 24.20
C VAL A 183 13.81 3.89 23.73
N GLY A 184 13.68 4.26 22.46
CA GLY A 184 12.45 4.84 21.93
C GLY A 184 12.57 5.20 20.47
N HIS A 185 11.45 5.65 19.88
CA HIS A 185 11.40 6.08 18.48
C HIS A 185 10.33 7.13 18.25
N ILE A 186 10.50 7.91 17.19
CA ILE A 186 9.51 8.84 16.66
C ILE A 186 9.03 8.30 15.32
N ALA A 187 7.70 8.18 15.16
CA ALA A 187 7.06 7.87 13.90
C ALA A 187 6.42 9.13 13.32
N THR A 188 6.57 9.35 12.01
CA THR A 188 5.97 10.48 11.31
C THR A 188 5.10 10.00 10.15
N ASN A 189 4.08 10.80 9.81
CA ASN A 189 3.19 10.59 8.68
C ASN A 189 2.39 9.28 8.71
N LEU A 190 2.08 8.74 9.90
CA LEU A 190 1.08 7.68 10.02
C LEU A 190 -0.32 8.22 9.70
N ALA A 191 -1.25 7.35 9.29
CA ALA A 191 -2.66 7.71 9.16
C ALA A 191 -3.24 8.08 10.54
N GLU A 192 -4.30 8.88 10.53
CA GLU A 192 -4.96 9.33 11.75
C GLU A 192 -5.44 8.14 12.61
N GLY A 193 -5.11 8.15 13.90
CA GLY A 193 -5.46 7.08 14.84
C GLY A 193 -4.57 5.84 14.75
N HIS A 194 -3.60 5.80 13.85
CA HIS A 194 -2.65 4.68 13.75
C HIS A 194 -1.42 4.92 14.63
N SER A 195 -0.83 3.82 15.10
CA SER A 195 0.34 3.86 15.96
C SER A 195 1.29 2.68 15.72
N VAL A 196 2.53 2.84 16.17
CA VAL A 196 3.50 1.74 16.20
C VAL A 196 3.25 0.89 17.43
N ARG A 197 2.81 -0.35 17.26
CA ARG A 197 2.63 -1.31 18.35
C ARG A 197 3.96 -1.87 18.85
N SER A 198 4.86 -2.14 17.95
CA SER A 198 6.19 -2.67 18.24
C SER A 198 7.16 -2.36 17.13
N VAL A 199 8.43 -2.26 17.48
CA VAL A 199 9.58 -2.17 16.56
C VAL A 199 10.75 -2.83 17.26
N LYS A 200 11.71 -3.36 16.50
CA LYS A 200 12.91 -4.01 17.03
C LYS A 200 14.15 -3.21 16.69
N SER A 201 15.18 -3.41 17.51
CA SER A 201 16.56 -3.02 17.26
C SER A 201 17.46 -4.07 17.88
N ASP A 202 18.48 -4.50 17.17
CA ASP A 202 19.42 -5.53 17.63
C ASP A 202 20.71 -4.95 18.18
N PHE A 203 20.95 -3.64 17.96
CA PHE A 203 22.19 -3.01 18.39
C PHE A 203 22.23 -2.76 19.89
N THR A 204 23.31 -3.21 20.53
CA THR A 204 23.66 -2.85 21.89
C THR A 204 25.19 -2.67 22.02
N ALA A 205 25.63 -1.80 22.93
CA ALA A 205 27.03 -1.63 23.31
C ALA A 205 27.14 -1.45 24.81
N ARG A 206 28.33 -1.80 25.36
CA ARG A 206 28.62 -1.73 26.79
C ARG A 206 29.71 -0.70 27.12
N ASN A 207 30.76 -0.62 26.28
CA ASN A 207 31.93 0.20 26.59
C ASN A 207 31.70 1.67 26.22
N VAL A 208 32.43 2.57 26.86
CA VAL A 208 32.47 3.97 26.53
C VAL A 208 32.76 4.19 25.05
N GLY A 209 32.00 5.08 24.43
CA GLY A 209 32.13 5.40 23.02
C GLY A 209 30.91 6.09 22.46
N ARG A 210 31.08 6.66 21.26
CA ARG A 210 30.00 7.22 20.46
C ARG A 210 29.75 6.30 19.26
N TYR A 211 28.58 5.69 19.23
CA TYR A 211 28.14 4.72 18.23
C TYR A 211 27.13 5.39 17.30
N GLU A 212 27.65 6.18 16.35
CA GLU A 212 26.86 6.97 15.41
C GLU A 212 26.04 6.06 14.50
N ASP A 213 24.74 6.36 14.37
CA ASP A 213 23.78 5.69 13.48
C ASP A 213 23.76 4.15 13.64
N LYS A 214 23.97 3.66 14.88
CA LYS A 214 24.00 2.23 15.16
C LYS A 214 22.70 1.69 15.75
N ILE A 215 21.87 2.53 16.38
CA ILE A 215 20.54 2.09 16.85
C ILE A 215 19.63 1.99 15.62
N ASP A 216 19.69 0.85 14.95
CA ASP A 216 18.85 0.54 13.80
C ASP A 216 17.46 0.04 14.22
N LEU A 217 16.46 0.31 13.38
CA LEU A 217 15.09 -0.15 13.60
C LEU A 217 14.67 -1.09 12.48
N HIS A 218 13.90 -2.12 12.84
CA HIS A 218 13.31 -3.04 11.88
C HIS A 218 12.04 -3.71 12.45
N ASP A 219 11.32 -4.46 11.61
CA ASP A 219 10.14 -5.26 11.97
C ASP A 219 9.07 -4.44 12.73
N ALA A 220 8.82 -3.21 12.32
CA ALA A 220 7.76 -2.43 12.92
C ALA A 220 6.38 -3.00 12.58
N ILE A 221 5.49 -3.01 13.57
CA ILE A 221 4.09 -3.36 13.42
C ILE A 221 3.25 -2.11 13.65
N ILE A 222 2.54 -1.68 12.60
CA ILE A 222 1.60 -0.56 12.65
C ILE A 222 0.20 -1.10 12.90
N VAL A 223 -0.51 -0.48 13.83
CA VAL A 223 -1.90 -0.82 14.14
C VAL A 223 -2.82 0.37 13.98
N ASP A 224 -4.09 0.10 13.65
CA ASP A 224 -5.16 1.08 13.68
C ASP A 224 -5.67 1.35 15.12
N ALA A 225 -6.72 2.18 15.25
CA ALA A 225 -7.30 2.54 16.54
C ALA A 225 -7.92 1.33 17.28
N ASP A 226 -8.29 0.27 16.56
CA ASP A 226 -8.84 -0.96 17.13
C ASP A 226 -7.75 -1.99 17.47
N GLY A 227 -6.47 -1.67 17.19
CA GLY A 227 -5.33 -2.54 17.43
C GLY A 227 -5.12 -3.61 16.35
N LYS A 228 -5.81 -3.54 15.20
CA LYS A 228 -5.61 -4.43 14.06
C LYS A 228 -4.31 -4.06 13.35
N ASP A 229 -3.55 -5.09 12.97
CA ASP A 229 -2.33 -4.93 12.17
C ASP A 229 -2.67 -4.44 10.75
N VAL A 230 -2.17 -3.27 10.42
CA VAL A 230 -2.35 -2.60 9.13
C VAL A 230 -1.01 -2.28 8.42
N THR A 231 0.08 -2.89 8.90
CA THR A 231 1.46 -2.64 8.44
C THR A 231 1.60 -2.79 6.92
N ARG A 232 0.87 -3.74 6.30
CA ARG A 232 0.90 -3.99 4.85
C ARG A 232 0.52 -2.78 3.99
N ASN A 233 -0.20 -1.82 4.60
CA ASN A 233 -0.68 -0.61 3.93
C ASN A 233 0.37 0.52 3.94
N TYR A 234 1.57 0.25 4.48
CA TYR A 234 2.66 1.20 4.63
C TYR A 234 3.92 0.79 3.88
N VAL A 235 4.66 1.79 3.44
CA VAL A 235 6.08 1.69 3.09
C VAL A 235 6.84 2.47 4.14
N LEU A 236 7.62 1.76 4.98
CA LEU A 236 8.31 2.34 6.12
C LEU A 236 9.77 2.64 5.78
N THR A 237 10.24 3.83 6.13
CA THR A 237 11.63 4.23 6.09
C THR A 237 12.17 4.30 7.51
N TYR A 238 13.20 3.50 7.81
CA TYR A 238 13.86 3.50 9.10
C TYR A 238 15.05 4.44 9.10
N LEU A 239 15.15 5.26 10.13
CA LEU A 239 16.26 6.18 10.36
C LEU A 239 16.92 5.79 11.69
N PRO A 240 18.25 5.54 11.69
CA PRO A 240 18.95 5.12 12.89
C PRO A 240 19.10 6.26 13.91
N GLY A 241 19.37 5.88 15.16
CA GLY A 241 19.78 6.75 16.24
C GLY A 241 21.22 6.50 16.66
N THR A 242 21.76 7.39 17.48
CA THR A 242 23.11 7.33 18.03
C THR A 242 23.09 6.92 19.49
N LEU A 243 23.94 5.96 19.89
CA LEU A 243 24.21 5.67 21.29
C LEU A 243 25.53 6.35 21.70
N GLU A 244 25.52 7.08 22.80
CA GLU A 244 26.72 7.63 23.43
C GLU A 244 26.81 7.10 24.86
N ILE A 245 27.89 6.36 25.16
CA ILE A 245 28.23 5.90 26.50
C ILE A 245 29.37 6.76 26.99
N THR A 246 29.13 7.60 27.99
CA THR A 246 30.13 8.46 28.61
C THR A 246 30.84 7.72 29.74
N PRO A 247 32.11 8.07 30.07
CA PRO A 247 32.82 7.42 31.17
C PRO A 247 32.07 7.57 32.50
N PHE A 248 32.29 6.61 33.40
CA PHE A 248 31.88 6.73 34.79
C PHE A 248 32.72 7.83 35.48
N GLU A 249 32.04 8.84 36.04
CA GLU A 249 32.71 10.03 36.61
C GLU A 249 33.14 9.88 38.10
N GLY A 250 32.72 8.78 38.77
CA GLY A 250 33.12 8.51 40.15
C GLY A 250 34.56 8.01 40.26
N GLU A 251 35.24 8.31 41.38
CA GLU A 251 36.53 7.71 41.70
C GLU A 251 36.33 6.20 42.00
N VAL A 252 37.07 5.35 41.29
CA VAL A 252 37.11 3.89 41.56
C VAL A 252 38.43 3.60 42.29
N VAL A 253 38.33 3.04 43.50
CA VAL A 253 39.50 2.55 44.24
C VAL A 253 39.56 1.03 44.07
N VAL A 254 40.71 0.56 43.55
CA VAL A 254 41.01 -0.88 43.38
C VAL A 254 42.07 -1.25 44.38
N THR A 255 41.73 -2.07 45.37
CA THR A 255 42.66 -2.62 46.32
C THR A 255 43.27 -3.93 45.80
N VAL A 256 44.54 -3.96 45.65
CA VAL A 256 45.29 -5.13 45.15
C VAL A 256 46.06 -5.80 46.30
N THR A 257 45.95 -7.12 46.43
CA THR A 257 46.64 -7.90 47.44
C THR A 257 47.44 -9.04 46.76
N GLY A 258 48.76 -9.05 46.94
CA GLY A 258 49.61 -10.15 46.45
C GLY A 258 49.22 -11.50 47.08
N ASN A 259 49.24 -12.55 46.29
CA ASN A 259 49.00 -13.90 46.80
C ASN A 259 50.04 -14.31 47.82
N THR A 260 49.65 -15.06 48.84
CA THR A 260 50.52 -15.55 49.91
C THR A 260 50.47 -17.09 50.02
N ALA A 261 51.58 -17.71 50.37
CA ALA A 261 51.62 -19.14 50.70
C ALA A 261 52.68 -19.42 51.76
N LEU A 262 52.48 -20.45 52.52
CA LEU A 262 53.42 -20.98 53.52
C LEU A 262 53.91 -22.34 53.10
N PHE A 263 55.20 -22.48 52.92
CA PHE A 263 55.85 -23.75 52.60
C PHE A 263 56.75 -24.23 53.72
N ARG A 264 56.95 -25.54 53.83
CA ARG A 264 57.93 -26.16 54.69
C ARG A 264 59.19 -26.41 53.87
N TYR A 265 60.35 -26.09 54.43
CA TYR A 265 61.63 -26.31 53.73
C TYR A 265 61.84 -27.80 53.37
N ASP A 266 62.09 -28.05 52.07
CA ASP A 266 62.30 -29.37 51.46
C ASP A 266 63.51 -29.35 50.47
N GLY A 267 64.25 -28.24 50.41
CA GLY A 267 65.41 -28.09 49.50
C GLY A 267 65.06 -27.77 48.07
N LYS A 268 63.77 -27.50 47.73
CA LYS A 268 63.29 -27.15 46.41
C LYS A 268 62.90 -25.67 46.31
N ILE A 269 62.79 -25.17 45.08
CA ILE A 269 62.23 -23.85 44.83
C ILE A 269 60.72 -23.90 45.09
N HIS A 270 60.22 -22.94 45.86
CA HIS A 270 58.82 -22.68 46.01
C HIS A 270 58.48 -21.32 45.38
N THR A 271 57.34 -21.27 44.67
CA THR A 271 56.89 -20.09 43.95
C THR A 271 55.48 -19.73 44.38
N VAL A 272 55.20 -18.46 44.57
CA VAL A 272 53.89 -17.85 44.72
C VAL A 272 53.71 -16.83 43.60
N GLU A 273 52.57 -16.95 42.93
CA GLU A 273 52.26 -16.12 41.75
C GLU A 273 50.91 -15.47 41.90
N GLY A 274 50.75 -14.28 41.23
CA GLY A 274 49.49 -13.56 41.07
C GLY A 274 49.10 -12.69 42.26
N TYR A 275 47.95 -12.09 42.11
CA TYR A 275 47.30 -11.21 43.09
C TYR A 275 45.79 -11.37 43.04
N THR A 276 45.13 -10.89 44.07
CA THR A 276 43.66 -10.69 44.13
C THR A 276 43.36 -9.18 44.14
N TRP A 277 42.15 -8.81 43.76
CA TRP A 277 41.75 -7.42 43.80
C TRP A 277 40.28 -7.25 44.19
N GLU A 278 39.95 -6.07 44.72
CA GLU A 278 38.58 -5.64 45.03
C GLU A 278 38.42 -4.19 44.57
N ALA A 279 37.30 -3.84 43.97
CA ALA A 279 36.96 -2.49 43.49
C ALA A 279 35.78 -1.94 44.26
N THR A 280 35.72 -0.59 44.38
CA THR A 280 34.62 0.11 45.05
C THR A 280 33.33 0.12 44.27
N VAL A 281 33.33 -0.26 42.96
CA VAL A 281 32.13 -0.38 42.11
C VAL A 281 32.03 -1.80 41.57
N PRO A 282 30.81 -2.38 41.53
CA PRO A 282 30.62 -3.81 41.19
C PRO A 282 30.83 -4.12 39.71
N PHE A 283 30.78 -3.10 38.82
CA PHE A 283 30.94 -3.26 37.38
C PHE A 283 32.38 -3.05 36.89
N PHE A 284 33.35 -2.80 37.80
CA PHE A 284 34.76 -2.88 37.50
C PHE A 284 35.18 -4.35 37.39
N THR A 285 35.89 -4.71 36.35
CA THR A 285 36.23 -6.09 36.01
C THR A 285 37.75 -6.27 35.80
N GLU A 286 38.24 -7.49 35.69
CA GLU A 286 39.65 -7.81 35.41
C GLU A 286 40.11 -7.18 34.06
N ASP A 287 39.19 -7.09 33.07
CA ASP A 287 39.46 -6.47 31.76
C ASP A 287 39.75 -4.97 31.87
N ASP A 288 39.38 -4.32 32.99
CA ASP A 288 39.66 -2.93 33.28
C ASP A 288 41.04 -2.70 33.91
N ILE A 289 41.78 -3.79 34.22
CA ILE A 289 43.09 -3.73 34.84
C ILE A 289 44.18 -3.96 33.81
N ARG A 290 45.15 -3.04 33.76
CA ARG A 290 46.42 -3.22 33.06
C ARG A 290 47.53 -3.34 34.09
N PHE A 291 48.17 -4.52 34.15
CA PHE A 291 49.30 -4.78 35.01
C PHE A 291 50.58 -4.90 34.19
N THR A 292 51.66 -4.22 34.61
CA THR A 292 52.94 -4.18 33.92
C THR A 292 54.11 -4.66 34.76
N GLY A 293 53.87 -5.07 36.02
CA GLY A 293 54.85 -5.55 36.95
C GLY A 293 55.11 -7.05 36.86
N ASP A 294 55.77 -7.60 37.92
CA ASP A 294 55.99 -9.02 38.14
C ASP A 294 55.33 -9.44 39.48
N ALA A 295 54.26 -10.21 39.39
CA ALA A 295 53.55 -10.75 40.54
C ALA A 295 54.08 -12.15 40.90
N THR A 296 55.40 -12.36 40.93
CA THR A 296 55.99 -13.66 41.19
C THR A 296 57.08 -13.53 42.25
N ILE A 297 57.10 -14.44 43.20
CA ILE A 297 58.22 -14.62 44.13
C ILE A 297 58.61 -16.08 44.20
N SER A 298 59.89 -16.31 44.05
CA SER A 298 60.48 -17.67 44.05
C SER A 298 61.67 -17.75 44.96
N GLU A 299 61.62 -18.67 45.94
CA GLU A 299 62.71 -18.84 46.91
C GLU A 299 62.93 -20.29 47.31
N VAL A 300 64.17 -20.60 47.77
CA VAL A 300 64.58 -21.92 48.28
C VAL A 300 64.84 -21.91 49.76
N ARG A 301 65.29 -20.74 50.28
CA ARG A 301 65.78 -20.66 51.70
C ARG A 301 64.62 -20.31 52.62
N PRO A 302 64.69 -20.76 53.90
CA PRO A 302 63.75 -20.29 54.90
C PRO A 302 63.84 -18.78 55.10
N GLY A 303 62.72 -18.08 55.17
CA GLY A 303 62.61 -16.63 55.36
C GLY A 303 61.21 -16.12 55.00
N ASP A 304 60.93 -14.90 55.37
CA ASP A 304 59.76 -14.16 54.93
C ASP A 304 60.09 -13.30 53.69
N TYR A 305 59.39 -13.51 52.61
CA TYR A 305 59.65 -12.87 51.33
C TYR A 305 58.37 -12.19 50.85
N VAL A 306 58.48 -11.00 50.27
CA VAL A 306 57.37 -10.19 49.74
C VAL A 306 57.54 -9.94 48.25
N MET A 307 56.43 -9.93 47.51
CA MET A 307 56.42 -9.70 46.05
C MET A 307 56.85 -8.29 45.65
N ASN A 308 56.71 -7.31 46.54
CA ASN A 308 57.00 -5.90 46.30
C ASN A 308 56.19 -5.26 45.15
N LEU A 309 54.93 -5.70 44.99
CA LEU A 309 54.00 -5.04 44.10
C LEU A 309 53.84 -3.57 44.44
N LYS A 310 53.66 -2.70 43.44
CA LYS A 310 53.51 -1.27 43.62
C LYS A 310 52.31 -0.75 42.91
N ASP A 311 51.69 0.32 43.45
CA ASP A 311 50.53 1.00 42.88
C ASP A 311 50.77 1.41 41.40
N GLU A 312 51.95 1.93 41.07
CA GLU A 312 52.35 2.40 39.73
C GLU A 312 52.46 1.30 38.67
N GLU A 313 52.48 0.02 39.04
CA GLU A 313 52.49 -1.12 38.14
C GLU A 313 51.08 -1.45 37.60
N PHE A 314 50.04 -0.83 38.18
CA PHE A 314 48.64 -0.98 37.80
C PHE A 314 48.13 0.30 37.17
N SER A 315 47.32 0.18 36.14
CA SER A 315 46.58 1.28 35.50
C SER A 315 45.27 0.79 34.93
N ALA A 316 44.33 1.72 34.63
CA ALA A 316 43.13 1.40 33.90
C ALA A 316 43.49 0.90 32.47
N ALA A 317 42.81 -0.17 32.02
CA ALA A 317 43.06 -0.77 30.72
C ALA A 317 42.26 -0.12 29.58
N ASN A 318 41.20 0.66 29.91
CA ASN A 318 40.28 1.29 28.98
C ASN A 318 39.79 2.64 29.54
N ASP A 319 38.97 3.32 28.73
CA ASP A 319 38.44 4.66 29.02
C ASP A 319 37.06 4.62 29.71
N ASN A 320 36.62 3.44 30.24
CA ASN A 320 35.31 3.31 30.87
C ASN A 320 35.18 4.13 32.18
N PHE A 321 36.31 4.53 32.76
CA PHE A 321 36.38 5.28 34.03
C PHE A 321 37.24 6.52 33.87
N THR A 322 36.77 7.64 34.39
CA THR A 322 37.57 8.90 34.40
C THR A 322 38.66 8.90 35.44
N SER A 323 38.49 8.17 36.56
CA SER A 323 39.44 8.12 37.67
C SER A 323 39.47 6.72 38.30
N VAL A 324 40.62 6.05 38.15
CA VAL A 324 40.88 4.76 38.82
C VAL A 324 42.15 4.92 39.67
N LYS A 325 42.03 4.60 40.95
CA LYS A 325 43.19 4.61 41.89
C LYS A 325 43.46 3.18 42.32
N PHE A 326 44.69 2.70 42.10
CA PHE A 326 45.14 1.42 42.60
C PHE A 326 45.85 1.62 43.94
N VAL A 327 45.61 0.71 44.90
CA VAL A 327 46.25 0.69 46.21
C VAL A 327 46.67 -0.73 46.49
N VAL A 328 47.97 -0.98 46.54
CA VAL A 328 48.57 -2.27 46.91
C VAL A 328 48.72 -2.39 48.43
N ILE A 329 48.24 -3.48 49.01
CA ILE A 329 48.32 -3.73 50.46
C ILE A 329 49.05 -5.02 50.80
#